data_36829e032f26d99fde2a4fd6d7943dcb
#
_entry.id   36829e032f26d99fde2a4fd6d7943dcb
#
_cell.length_a   1.000
_cell.length_b   1.000
_cell.length_c   1.000
_cell.angle_alpha   90.00
_cell.angle_beta   90.00
_cell.angle_gamma   90.00
#
_symmetry.space_group_name_H-M   'P 1'
#
loop_
_entity.id
_entity.type
_entity.pdbx_description
1 polymer ?
#
loop_
_entity_poly.entity_id
_entity_poly.type
_entity_poly.pdbx_seq_one_letter_code
_entity_poly.pdbx_strand_id
1 'polypeptide(L)'
;PADIEEGLPLISDASYSVLKYHFNKKAANAFAARFYLYYQKWDQVIECADRVIGNNPGTSLRHWEEDFGELSLVSDVVSQYTSEKKVANLLISTAFSESGYVTGPWDIYKRYGHGQEIYKHQTIDTYGPWSVRGGLMMANFIISVLQKNPFPKITTFFEYTDKANNIGYAHTVVVPFTTDETILCRAEAYVLSSQHNYEKALEDINNWIVYHSVISEDEGADLTLEALNSFYDALPYEPALVNTVADRSLKKKLNPEGFTVNAGTEENLIQLILQLRRLEGLQEGLRWYDLKRYGIEFSHNRAGNVP
;
A
#
# COMPACT_ATOMS: atom_id res chain seq x y z
N PRO A 1 -17.34 0.04 16.93
CA PRO A 1 -16.15 0.09 17.81
C PRO A 1 -16.24 -0.90 18.96
N ALA A 2 -17.38 -0.95 19.71
CA ALA A 2 -17.53 -1.80 20.89
C ALA A 2 -17.13 -3.26 20.64
N ASP A 3 -17.60 -3.86 19.54
CA ASP A 3 -17.28 -5.27 19.22
C ASP A 3 -15.76 -5.51 19.04
N ILE A 4 -15.02 -4.51 18.53
CA ILE A 4 -13.56 -4.60 18.40
C ILE A 4 -12.89 -4.45 19.76
N GLU A 5 -13.33 -3.49 20.56
CA GLU A 5 -12.80 -3.25 21.92
C GLU A 5 -13.02 -4.48 22.83
N GLU A 6 -14.16 -5.14 22.70
CA GLU A 6 -14.46 -6.37 23.43
C GLU A 6 -13.74 -7.59 22.85
N GLY A 7 -13.60 -7.68 21.54
CA GLY A 7 -13.05 -8.85 20.87
C GLY A 7 -11.53 -8.93 20.87
N LEU A 8 -10.80 -7.81 20.72
CA LEU A 8 -9.34 -7.81 20.66
C LEU A 8 -8.65 -8.50 21.84
N PRO A 9 -9.06 -8.28 23.10
CA PRO A 9 -8.45 -8.95 24.25
C PRO A 9 -8.66 -10.47 24.29
N LEU A 10 -9.67 -10.97 23.59
CA LEU A 10 -10.03 -12.39 23.58
C LEU A 10 -9.22 -13.21 22.57
N ILE A 11 -8.51 -12.55 21.64
CA ILE A 11 -7.72 -13.23 20.62
C ILE A 11 -6.49 -13.87 21.26
N SER A 12 -6.29 -15.17 20.98
CA SER A 12 -5.17 -15.96 21.48
C SER A 12 -4.44 -16.64 20.33
N ASP A 13 -3.12 -16.58 20.36
CA ASP A 13 -2.24 -17.23 19.38
C ASP A 13 -1.84 -18.66 19.80
N ALA A 14 -2.21 -19.10 21.00
CA ALA A 14 -1.67 -20.30 21.64
C ALA A 14 -1.99 -21.63 20.92
N SER A 15 -3.06 -21.67 20.13
CA SER A 15 -3.52 -22.88 19.44
C SER A 15 -3.07 -22.98 17.97
N TYR A 16 -2.37 -21.98 17.44
CA TYR A 16 -2.01 -21.93 16.03
C TYR A 16 -0.60 -22.47 15.79
N SER A 17 -0.46 -23.44 14.89
CA SER A 17 0.85 -23.96 14.46
C SER A 17 1.53 -22.99 13.48
N VAL A 18 0.75 -22.30 12.62
CA VAL A 18 1.22 -21.26 11.71
C VAL A 18 0.35 -20.05 11.92
N LEU A 19 0.87 -19.07 12.67
CA LEU A 19 0.11 -17.88 13.08
C LEU A 19 -0.52 -17.13 11.90
N LYS A 20 0.21 -16.97 10.81
CA LYS A 20 -0.21 -16.12 9.67
C LYS A 20 -1.33 -16.73 8.81
N TYR A 21 -1.67 -18.00 9.00
CA TYR A 21 -2.85 -18.59 8.37
C TYR A 21 -4.14 -18.42 9.20
N HIS A 22 -4.03 -17.70 10.32
CA HIS A 22 -5.13 -17.45 11.22
C HIS A 22 -5.18 -15.97 11.61
N PHE A 23 -6.36 -15.51 12.02
CA PHE A 23 -6.55 -14.14 12.51
C PHE A 23 -5.91 -14.01 13.90
N ASN A 24 -4.57 -13.93 13.90
CA ASN A 24 -3.72 -13.83 15.08
C ASN A 24 -3.74 -12.44 15.70
N LYS A 25 -3.12 -12.27 16.86
CA LYS A 25 -3.11 -10.97 17.59
C LYS A 25 -2.57 -9.81 16.76
N LYS A 26 -1.49 -10.00 15.99
CA LYS A 26 -0.93 -8.93 15.15
C LYS A 26 -1.87 -8.58 14.01
N ALA A 27 -2.43 -9.57 13.32
CA ALA A 27 -3.42 -9.36 12.27
C ALA A 27 -4.67 -8.63 12.79
N ALA A 28 -5.13 -8.98 13.97
CA ALA A 28 -6.29 -8.35 14.61
C ALA A 28 -6.02 -6.88 14.98
N ASN A 29 -4.83 -6.56 15.48
CA ASN A 29 -4.45 -5.17 15.76
C ASN A 29 -4.25 -4.38 14.45
N ALA A 30 -3.71 -4.96 13.39
CA ALA A 30 -3.62 -4.30 12.08
C ALA A 30 -5.01 -4.04 11.47
N PHE A 31 -5.93 -5.00 11.57
CA PHE A 31 -7.33 -4.80 11.23
C PHE A 31 -7.96 -3.66 12.03
N ALA A 32 -7.75 -3.65 13.34
CA ALA A 32 -8.28 -2.61 14.21
C ALA A 32 -7.69 -1.22 13.88
N ALA A 33 -6.38 -1.12 13.60
CA ALA A 33 -5.75 0.11 13.17
C ALA A 33 -6.40 0.65 11.88
N ARG A 34 -6.58 -0.19 10.86
CA ARG A 34 -7.29 0.19 9.62
C ARG A 34 -8.75 0.58 9.88
N PHE A 35 -9.45 -0.17 10.71
CA PHE A 35 -10.84 0.14 11.07
C PHE A 35 -10.95 1.49 11.77
N TYR A 36 -10.15 1.72 12.80
CA TYR A 36 -10.15 2.98 13.55
C TYR A 36 -9.70 4.16 12.68
N LEU A 37 -8.79 3.94 11.72
CA LEU A 37 -8.41 4.94 10.73
C LEU A 37 -9.64 5.41 9.92
N TYR A 38 -10.44 4.47 9.43
CA TYR A 38 -11.66 4.76 8.68
C TYR A 38 -12.77 5.34 9.57
N TYR A 39 -12.69 5.07 10.88
CA TYR A 39 -13.61 5.57 11.88
C TYR A 39 -13.14 6.86 12.57
N GLN A 40 -12.01 7.43 12.11
CA GLN A 40 -11.43 8.70 12.59
C GLN A 40 -11.08 8.68 14.10
N LYS A 41 -10.63 7.53 14.60
CA LYS A 41 -10.20 7.33 15.98
C LYS A 41 -8.68 7.23 16.05
N TRP A 42 -8.02 8.39 15.87
CA TRP A 42 -6.56 8.47 15.63
C TRP A 42 -5.73 7.87 16.76
N ASP A 43 -6.08 8.13 18.00
CA ASP A 43 -5.34 7.58 19.15
C ASP A 43 -5.41 6.06 19.20
N GLN A 44 -6.58 5.45 18.89
CA GLN A 44 -6.74 4.02 18.79
C GLN A 44 -5.97 3.41 17.59
N VAL A 45 -5.82 4.17 16.50
CA VAL A 45 -4.96 3.75 15.37
C VAL A 45 -3.52 3.61 15.85
N ILE A 46 -3.00 4.64 16.52
CA ILE A 46 -1.62 4.67 17.03
C ILE A 46 -1.41 3.49 17.99
N GLU A 47 -2.29 3.31 18.97
CA GLU A 47 -2.19 2.24 19.96
C GLU A 47 -2.19 0.83 19.32
N CYS A 48 -3.09 0.58 18.38
CA CYS A 48 -3.16 -0.71 17.69
C CYS A 48 -1.93 -0.94 16.78
N ALA A 49 -1.49 0.11 16.08
CA ALA A 49 -0.32 0.03 15.21
C ALA A 49 0.97 -0.21 16.01
N ASP A 50 1.14 0.41 17.17
CA ASP A 50 2.28 0.18 18.07
C ASP A 50 2.40 -1.27 18.50
N ARG A 51 1.26 -1.95 18.74
CA ARG A 51 1.25 -3.39 19.06
C ARG A 51 1.67 -4.28 17.88
N VAL A 52 1.51 -3.82 16.66
CA VAL A 52 1.92 -4.54 15.44
C VAL A 52 3.39 -4.29 15.12
N ILE A 53 3.78 -3.02 15.07
CA ILE A 53 5.09 -2.55 14.60
C ILE A 53 6.16 -2.78 15.65
N GLY A 54 5.85 -2.54 16.93
CA GLY A 54 6.81 -2.59 18.04
C GLY A 54 7.71 -1.34 18.07
N ASN A 55 8.81 -1.45 18.82
CA ASN A 55 9.72 -0.33 19.08
C ASN A 55 10.74 -0.09 17.96
N ASN A 56 10.93 -1.06 17.08
CA ASN A 56 11.86 -0.97 15.95
C ASN A 56 11.13 -1.36 14.66
N PRO A 57 10.64 -0.39 13.88
CA PRO A 57 9.91 -0.64 12.64
C PRO A 57 10.69 -1.52 11.65
N GLY A 58 12.00 -1.30 11.50
CA GLY A 58 12.84 -2.06 10.58
C GLY A 58 12.81 -3.57 10.78
N THR A 59 12.57 -4.06 12.00
CA THR A 59 12.48 -5.51 12.25
C THR A 59 11.14 -6.13 11.83
N SER A 60 10.16 -5.33 11.47
CA SER A 60 8.80 -5.78 11.16
C SER A 60 8.33 -5.43 9.74
N LEU A 61 8.99 -4.48 9.08
CA LEU A 61 8.70 -4.09 7.71
C LEU A 61 9.27 -5.08 6.70
N ARG A 62 8.79 -5.02 5.47
CA ARG A 62 9.29 -5.79 4.33
C ARG A 62 10.56 -5.13 3.78
N HIS A 63 11.63 -5.87 3.72
CA HIS A 63 12.88 -5.43 3.12
C HIS A 63 12.89 -5.77 1.63
N TRP A 64 12.46 -4.84 0.80
CA TRP A 64 12.19 -5.09 -0.62
C TRP A 64 13.43 -5.49 -1.42
N GLU A 65 14.59 -4.89 -1.15
CA GLU A 65 15.84 -5.25 -1.81
C GLU A 65 16.27 -6.67 -1.47
N GLU A 66 16.26 -7.03 -0.18
CA GLU A 66 16.62 -8.37 0.28
C GLU A 66 15.61 -9.43 -0.19
N ASP A 67 14.33 -9.06 -0.20
CA ASP A 67 13.25 -9.99 -0.50
C ASP A 67 13.10 -10.26 -1.99
N PHE A 68 13.39 -9.27 -2.85
CA PHE A 68 13.02 -9.34 -4.26
C PHE A 68 14.17 -8.97 -5.22
N GLY A 69 15.28 -8.38 -4.75
CA GLY A 69 16.35 -7.83 -5.60
C GLY A 69 16.97 -8.85 -6.55
N GLU A 70 17.09 -10.10 -6.13
CA GLU A 70 17.63 -11.19 -6.92
C GLU A 70 16.58 -11.94 -7.78
N LEU A 71 15.29 -11.60 -7.64
CA LEU A 71 14.21 -12.33 -8.29
C LEU A 71 13.90 -11.75 -9.67
N SER A 72 13.79 -12.62 -10.67
CA SER A 72 13.45 -12.25 -12.05
C SER A 72 12.15 -12.86 -12.56
N LEU A 73 11.67 -13.93 -11.93
CA LEU A 73 10.44 -14.61 -12.33
C LEU A 73 9.25 -14.13 -11.53
N VAL A 74 8.16 -13.80 -12.22
CA VAL A 74 6.90 -13.38 -11.61
C VAL A 74 6.39 -14.38 -10.58
N SER A 75 6.50 -15.68 -10.86
CA SER A 75 6.09 -16.74 -9.94
C SER A 75 6.86 -16.70 -8.62
N ASP A 76 8.15 -16.40 -8.68
CA ASP A 76 9.01 -16.36 -7.50
C ASP A 76 8.72 -15.12 -6.66
N VAL A 77 8.50 -13.98 -7.32
CA VAL A 77 8.10 -12.73 -6.64
C VAL A 77 6.77 -12.92 -5.91
N VAL A 78 5.76 -13.50 -6.56
CA VAL A 78 4.46 -13.78 -5.92
C VAL A 78 4.60 -14.74 -4.75
N SER A 79 5.35 -15.82 -4.93
CA SER A 79 5.58 -16.83 -3.89
C SER A 79 6.30 -16.21 -2.69
N GLN A 80 7.26 -15.32 -2.94
CA GLN A 80 7.98 -14.60 -1.91
C GLN A 80 7.08 -13.59 -1.20
N TYR A 81 6.27 -12.82 -1.96
CA TYR A 81 5.36 -11.83 -1.40
C TYR A 81 4.31 -12.46 -0.46
N THR A 82 3.78 -13.64 -0.84
CA THR A 82 2.72 -14.32 -0.08
C THR A 82 3.24 -15.34 0.95
N SER A 83 4.56 -15.39 1.18
CA SER A 83 5.18 -16.36 2.09
C SER A 83 4.90 -16.01 3.57
N GLU A 84 4.60 -17.04 4.37
CA GLU A 84 4.47 -16.93 5.83
C GLU A 84 5.80 -16.60 6.52
N LYS A 85 6.92 -16.77 5.84
CA LYS A 85 8.26 -16.45 6.36
C LYS A 85 8.54 -14.95 6.39
N LYS A 86 7.81 -14.16 5.58
CA LYS A 86 8.01 -12.70 5.52
C LYS A 86 7.45 -12.02 6.76
N VAL A 87 8.30 -11.30 7.47
CA VAL A 87 7.95 -10.65 8.75
C VAL A 87 6.78 -9.69 8.60
N ALA A 88 6.73 -8.97 7.49
CA ALA A 88 5.68 -7.99 7.19
C ALA A 88 4.28 -8.59 6.99
N ASN A 89 4.17 -9.87 6.62
CA ASN A 89 2.88 -10.52 6.43
C ASN A 89 2.26 -10.88 7.78
N LEU A 90 1.06 -10.37 8.03
CA LEU A 90 0.34 -10.57 9.30
C LEU A 90 -0.79 -11.60 9.17
N LEU A 91 -1.42 -11.64 8.00
CA LEU A 91 -2.43 -12.63 7.65
C LEU A 91 -2.27 -13.02 6.20
N ILE A 92 -2.34 -14.31 5.91
CA ILE A 92 -2.35 -14.89 4.56
C ILE A 92 -3.65 -15.66 4.43
N SER A 93 -4.41 -15.37 3.38
CA SER A 93 -5.70 -16.01 3.12
C SER A 93 -5.81 -16.46 1.68
N THR A 94 -6.58 -17.50 1.46
CA THR A 94 -6.90 -18.02 0.13
C THR A 94 -8.38 -17.88 -0.14
N ALA A 95 -8.73 -17.64 -1.40
CA ALA A 95 -10.11 -17.62 -1.85
C ALA A 95 -10.22 -18.29 -3.22
N PHE A 96 -11.31 -19.03 -3.46
CA PHE A 96 -11.66 -19.44 -4.80
C PHE A 96 -12.02 -18.19 -5.62
N SER A 97 -11.11 -17.79 -6.49
CA SER A 97 -11.22 -16.54 -7.22
C SER A 97 -10.33 -16.53 -8.46
N GLU A 98 -10.84 -15.95 -9.50
CA GLU A 98 -10.12 -15.64 -10.73
C GLU A 98 -9.58 -14.20 -10.74
N SER A 99 -9.60 -13.48 -9.62
CA SER A 99 -9.18 -12.08 -9.53
C SER A 99 -7.75 -11.87 -10.02
N GLY A 100 -6.85 -12.83 -9.82
CA GLY A 100 -5.50 -12.80 -10.34
C GLY A 100 -5.42 -12.74 -11.87
N TYR A 101 -6.40 -13.29 -12.60
CA TYR A 101 -6.49 -13.13 -14.06
C TYR A 101 -6.99 -11.76 -14.46
N VAL A 102 -7.81 -11.12 -13.63
CA VAL A 102 -8.45 -9.83 -13.95
C VAL A 102 -7.58 -8.64 -13.55
N THR A 103 -6.90 -8.73 -12.42
CA THR A 103 -6.10 -7.64 -11.84
C THR A 103 -4.61 -7.95 -11.77
N GLY A 104 -4.23 -9.18 -12.06
CA GLY A 104 -2.86 -9.64 -11.99
C GLY A 104 -1.96 -9.06 -13.09
N PRO A 105 -0.67 -9.42 -13.06
CA PRO A 105 0.35 -8.81 -13.92
C PRO A 105 0.13 -9.05 -15.42
N TRP A 106 -0.58 -10.10 -15.79
CA TRP A 106 -0.77 -10.47 -17.20
C TRP A 106 -1.93 -9.74 -17.88
N ASP A 107 -2.78 -9.04 -17.11
CA ASP A 107 -4.01 -8.43 -17.63
C ASP A 107 -3.92 -6.92 -17.82
N ILE A 108 -2.76 -6.45 -18.18
CA ILE A 108 -2.39 -5.05 -18.27
C ILE A 108 -3.05 -4.25 -19.40
N TYR A 109 -3.71 -4.92 -20.33
CA TYR A 109 -4.49 -4.28 -21.40
C TYR A 109 -5.99 -4.27 -21.12
N LYS A 110 -6.41 -4.91 -20.03
CA LYS A 110 -7.81 -5.01 -19.71
C LYS A 110 -8.29 -3.90 -18.77
N ARG A 111 -9.58 -3.78 -18.67
CA ARG A 111 -10.30 -2.70 -17.99
C ARG A 111 -9.86 -2.49 -16.54
N TYR A 112 -9.46 -3.55 -15.86
CA TYR A 112 -9.09 -3.54 -14.45
C TYR A 112 -7.58 -3.63 -14.21
N GLY A 113 -6.81 -3.74 -15.27
CA GLY A 113 -5.36 -3.78 -15.18
C GLY A 113 -4.76 -2.41 -14.84
N HIS A 114 -3.56 -2.42 -14.26
CA HIS A 114 -2.80 -1.22 -13.97
C HIS A 114 -2.16 -0.68 -15.25
N GLY A 115 -2.84 0.25 -15.93
CA GLY A 115 -2.46 0.75 -17.25
C GLY A 115 -1.14 1.51 -17.27
N GLN A 116 -0.49 1.55 -18.44
CA GLN A 116 0.82 2.17 -18.64
C GLN A 116 0.86 3.63 -18.20
N GLU A 117 -0.16 4.41 -18.50
CA GLU A 117 -0.25 5.82 -18.11
C GLU A 117 -0.32 6.03 -16.60
N ILE A 118 -1.04 5.14 -15.92
CA ILE A 118 -1.16 5.19 -14.46
C ILE A 118 0.17 4.86 -13.80
N TYR A 119 0.86 3.80 -14.24
CA TYR A 119 2.11 3.43 -13.58
C TYR A 119 3.22 4.45 -13.83
N LYS A 120 3.30 5.04 -15.04
CA LYS A 120 4.32 6.03 -15.38
C LYS A 120 4.13 7.38 -14.68
N HIS A 121 2.89 7.85 -14.63
CA HIS A 121 2.62 9.22 -14.23
C HIS A 121 1.97 9.37 -12.86
N GLN A 122 1.54 8.28 -12.24
CA GLN A 122 0.79 8.35 -10.99
C GLN A 122 1.19 7.36 -9.92
N THR A 123 1.94 6.30 -10.23
CA THR A 123 2.26 5.25 -9.27
C THR A 123 3.72 4.81 -9.33
N ILE A 124 4.02 3.62 -9.82
CA ILE A 124 5.28 2.90 -9.59
C ILE A 124 6.50 3.63 -10.16
N ASP A 125 6.40 4.11 -11.40
CA ASP A 125 7.50 4.74 -12.14
C ASP A 125 7.50 6.28 -12.00
N THR A 126 6.64 6.79 -11.13
CA THR A 126 6.53 8.23 -10.88
C THR A 126 7.51 8.65 -9.80
N TYR A 127 8.28 9.69 -10.05
CA TYR A 127 9.16 10.29 -9.07
C TYR A 127 8.42 11.25 -8.15
N GLY A 128 8.79 11.23 -6.87
CA GLY A 128 8.22 12.08 -5.85
C GLY A 128 9.07 12.10 -4.58
N PRO A 129 8.58 12.67 -3.47
CA PRO A 129 9.32 12.73 -2.23
C PRO A 129 9.85 11.37 -1.73
N TRP A 130 9.16 10.28 -2.07
CA TRP A 130 9.60 8.90 -1.77
C TRP A 130 10.79 8.43 -2.60
N SER A 131 11.25 9.21 -3.57
CA SER A 131 12.36 8.83 -4.45
C SER A 131 13.73 9.32 -3.96
N VAL A 132 13.82 9.86 -2.76
CA VAL A 132 15.06 10.35 -2.14
C VAL A 132 16.15 9.28 -2.04
N ARG A 133 15.76 8.00 -2.13
CA ARG A 133 16.66 6.84 -2.09
C ARG A 133 16.70 6.06 -3.41
N GLY A 134 16.72 6.76 -4.54
CA GLY A 134 16.88 6.16 -5.87
C GLY A 134 15.63 5.54 -6.46
N GLY A 135 14.47 5.74 -5.83
CA GLY A 135 13.17 5.20 -6.28
C GLY A 135 12.81 3.88 -5.61
N LEU A 136 11.61 3.39 -5.92
CA LEU A 136 11.05 2.19 -5.30
C LEU A 136 11.57 0.92 -5.97
N MET A 137 11.91 -0.09 -5.19
CA MET A 137 12.35 -1.40 -5.67
C MET A 137 11.30 -2.06 -6.57
N MET A 138 10.01 -1.86 -6.30
CA MET A 138 8.95 -2.39 -7.15
C MET A 138 9.02 -1.90 -8.60
N ALA A 139 9.68 -0.77 -8.88
CA ALA A 139 9.87 -0.27 -10.24
C ALA A 139 10.85 -1.11 -11.08
N ASN A 140 11.64 -1.98 -10.45
CA ASN A 140 12.61 -2.83 -11.15
C ASN A 140 11.98 -4.06 -11.79
N PHE A 141 10.72 -4.39 -11.48
CA PHE A 141 10.01 -5.52 -12.06
C PHE A 141 9.37 -5.15 -13.41
N ILE A 142 10.15 -5.16 -14.48
CA ILE A 142 9.66 -4.81 -15.83
C ILE A 142 9.44 -6.08 -16.64
N ILE A 143 8.20 -6.30 -17.09
CA ILE A 143 7.94 -7.26 -18.16
C ILE A 143 8.20 -6.57 -19.50
N SER A 144 9.39 -6.77 -20.04
CA SER A 144 9.90 -6.07 -21.22
C SER A 144 9.00 -6.15 -22.46
N VAL A 145 8.34 -7.28 -22.69
CA VAL A 145 7.39 -7.49 -23.81
C VAL A 145 6.18 -6.56 -23.70
N LEU A 146 5.79 -6.20 -22.50
CA LEU A 146 4.60 -5.41 -22.22
C LEU A 146 4.92 -3.95 -21.93
N GLN A 147 6.20 -3.61 -21.80
CA GLN A 147 6.69 -2.28 -21.42
C GLN A 147 5.98 -1.72 -20.16
N LYS A 148 5.63 -2.58 -19.23
CA LYS A 148 4.90 -2.29 -18.02
C LYS A 148 5.52 -3.00 -16.83
N ASN A 149 5.35 -2.41 -15.70
CA ASN A 149 5.72 -3.00 -14.43
C ASN A 149 4.45 -3.43 -13.67
N PRO A 150 4.03 -4.67 -13.79
CA PRO A 150 3.00 -5.20 -12.93
C PRO A 150 3.68 -5.83 -11.73
N PHE A 151 3.93 -5.09 -10.66
CA PHE A 151 4.39 -5.77 -9.45
C PHE A 151 3.37 -6.84 -9.06
N PRO A 152 3.76 -8.11 -9.05
CA PRO A 152 2.81 -9.20 -8.98
C PRO A 152 2.43 -9.54 -7.53
N LYS A 153 1.64 -8.69 -6.87
CA LYS A 153 1.08 -9.01 -5.55
C LYS A 153 0.03 -10.11 -5.63
N ILE A 154 -0.77 -10.11 -6.70
CA ILE A 154 -1.89 -11.02 -6.89
C ILE A 154 -1.69 -11.80 -8.18
N THR A 155 -1.76 -13.13 -8.09
CA THR A 155 -1.80 -14.03 -9.23
C THR A 155 -2.85 -15.11 -9.01
N THR A 156 -3.19 -15.83 -10.07
CA THR A 156 -4.06 -17.00 -9.98
C THR A 156 -3.24 -18.24 -9.84
N PHE A 157 -3.51 -19.01 -8.81
CA PHE A 157 -3.05 -20.38 -8.65
C PHE A 157 -4.15 -21.33 -9.11
N PHE A 158 -3.76 -22.50 -9.65
CA PHE A 158 -4.71 -23.53 -10.05
C PHE A 158 -4.46 -24.77 -9.19
N GLU A 159 -5.45 -25.13 -8.40
CA GLU A 159 -5.43 -26.33 -7.58
C GLU A 159 -6.09 -27.49 -8.33
N TYR A 160 -5.31 -28.50 -8.67
CA TYR A 160 -5.79 -29.68 -9.37
C TYR A 160 -6.48 -30.63 -8.40
N THR A 161 -7.77 -30.89 -8.61
CA THR A 161 -8.50 -31.98 -7.95
C THR A 161 -8.34 -33.31 -8.71
N ASP A 162 -8.16 -33.24 -10.04
CA ASP A 162 -7.80 -34.35 -10.91
C ASP A 162 -6.77 -33.87 -11.94
N LYS A 163 -5.51 -34.10 -11.64
CA LYS A 163 -4.39 -33.66 -12.47
C LYS A 163 -4.36 -34.35 -13.83
N ALA A 164 -4.81 -35.61 -13.93
CA ALA A 164 -4.82 -36.37 -15.17
C ALA A 164 -5.80 -35.79 -16.20
N ASN A 165 -6.93 -35.28 -15.72
CA ASN A 165 -7.99 -34.69 -16.56
C ASN A 165 -7.97 -33.18 -16.57
N ASN A 166 -6.95 -32.52 -15.99
CA ASN A 166 -6.88 -31.05 -15.83
C ASN A 166 -8.11 -30.43 -15.15
N ILE A 167 -8.71 -31.15 -14.20
CA ILE A 167 -9.83 -30.65 -13.43
C ILE A 167 -9.32 -30.03 -12.13
N GLY A 168 -9.82 -28.83 -11.80
CA GLY A 168 -9.43 -28.12 -10.59
C GLY A 168 -10.12 -26.77 -10.48
N TYR A 169 -9.64 -25.96 -9.56
CA TYR A 169 -10.20 -24.66 -9.25
C TYR A 169 -9.13 -23.59 -9.24
N ALA A 170 -9.47 -22.43 -9.81
CA ALA A 170 -8.65 -21.23 -9.67
C ALA A 170 -8.83 -20.65 -8.27
N HIS A 171 -7.73 -20.26 -7.64
CA HIS A 171 -7.76 -19.50 -6.41
C HIS A 171 -6.67 -18.43 -6.37
N THR A 172 -6.85 -17.47 -5.50
CA THR A 172 -5.92 -16.39 -5.25
C THR A 172 -5.46 -16.43 -3.80
N VAL A 173 -4.17 -16.23 -3.59
CA VAL A 173 -3.59 -16.02 -2.27
C VAL A 173 -3.42 -14.51 -2.07
N VAL A 174 -3.91 -14.00 -0.96
CA VAL A 174 -3.85 -12.58 -0.61
C VAL A 174 -3.24 -12.39 0.77
N VAL A 175 -2.64 -11.24 0.99
CA VAL A 175 -2.10 -10.80 2.28
C VAL A 175 -2.91 -9.59 2.76
N PRO A 176 -4.05 -9.81 3.44
CA PRO A 176 -4.99 -8.72 3.78
C PRO A 176 -4.44 -7.67 4.72
N PHE A 177 -3.44 -8.03 5.54
CA PHE A 177 -2.82 -7.15 6.51
C PHE A 177 -1.31 -7.32 6.51
N THR A 178 -0.61 -6.18 6.38
CA THR A 178 0.85 -6.08 6.44
C THR A 178 1.27 -5.05 7.48
N THR A 179 2.50 -5.18 7.96
CA THR A 179 3.11 -4.14 8.79
C THR A 179 3.36 -2.87 7.96
N ASP A 180 3.66 -3.03 6.66
CA ASP A 180 3.91 -1.92 5.73
C ASP A 180 2.69 -1.01 5.58
N GLU A 181 1.48 -1.57 5.46
CA GLU A 181 0.26 -0.76 5.50
C GLU A 181 0.00 -0.16 6.88
N THR A 182 0.26 -0.94 7.94
CA THR A 182 -0.03 -0.52 9.32
C THR A 182 0.81 0.70 9.73
N ILE A 183 2.07 0.80 9.30
CA ILE A 183 2.91 1.97 9.59
C ILE A 183 2.37 3.22 8.89
N LEU A 184 1.85 3.11 7.67
CA LEU A 184 1.23 4.23 6.97
C LEU A 184 -0.10 4.65 7.63
N CYS A 185 -0.85 3.72 8.21
CA CYS A 185 -2.02 4.05 9.03
C CYS A 185 -1.61 4.86 10.27
N ARG A 186 -0.50 4.49 10.94
CA ARG A 186 0.02 5.20 12.11
C ARG A 186 0.54 6.59 11.73
N ALA A 187 1.28 6.71 10.63
CA ALA A 187 1.74 7.99 10.11
C ALA A 187 0.56 8.96 9.88
N GLU A 188 -0.51 8.50 9.24
CA GLU A 188 -1.72 9.29 9.02
C GLU A 188 -2.36 9.74 10.34
N ALA A 189 -2.44 8.83 11.30
CA ALA A 189 -3.00 9.13 12.61
C ALA A 189 -2.15 10.15 13.40
N TYR A 190 -0.81 10.09 13.30
CA TYR A 190 0.04 11.12 13.90
C TYR A 190 -0.20 12.51 13.32
N VAL A 191 -0.45 12.60 12.00
CA VAL A 191 -0.78 13.89 11.35
C VAL A 191 -2.11 14.43 11.84
N LEU A 192 -3.15 13.58 11.92
CA LEU A 192 -4.55 14.00 12.14
C LEU A 192 -4.99 13.96 13.61
N SER A 193 -4.16 13.40 14.51
CA SER A 193 -4.44 13.44 15.94
C SER A 193 -4.39 14.87 16.49
N SER A 194 -4.97 15.08 17.64
CA SER A 194 -4.96 16.41 18.30
C SER A 194 -3.55 16.93 18.61
N GLN A 195 -2.54 16.07 18.60
CA GLN A 195 -1.15 16.43 18.86
C GLN A 195 -0.41 16.90 17.58
N HIS A 196 -0.93 16.61 16.38
CA HIS A 196 -0.31 16.95 15.10
C HIS A 196 1.19 16.65 15.06
N ASN A 197 1.57 15.41 15.39
CA ASN A 197 2.98 15.02 15.51
C ASN A 197 3.58 14.70 14.14
N TYR A 198 3.95 15.75 13.41
CA TYR A 198 4.47 15.63 12.03
C TYR A 198 5.85 14.97 11.97
N GLU A 199 6.67 15.12 13.02
CA GLU A 199 7.99 14.46 13.10
C GLU A 199 7.83 12.94 13.19
N LYS A 200 6.94 12.43 14.04
CA LYS A 200 6.67 10.99 14.12
C LYS A 200 6.03 10.45 12.84
N ALA A 201 5.14 11.23 12.22
CA ALA A 201 4.58 10.86 10.93
C ALA A 201 5.67 10.74 9.86
N LEU A 202 6.60 11.69 9.81
CA LEU A 202 7.72 11.68 8.88
C LEU A 202 8.72 10.54 9.18
N GLU A 203 8.95 10.21 10.45
CA GLU A 203 9.75 9.06 10.86
C GLU A 203 9.15 7.75 10.32
N ASP A 204 7.84 7.54 10.47
CA ASP A 204 7.15 6.37 9.92
C ASP A 204 7.20 6.32 8.39
N ILE A 205 7.04 7.47 7.73
CA ILE A 205 7.18 7.61 6.29
C ILE A 205 8.60 7.25 5.83
N ASN A 206 9.63 7.77 6.52
CA ASN A 206 11.03 7.46 6.20
C ASN A 206 11.34 5.99 6.41
N ASN A 207 10.85 5.35 7.46
CA ASN A 207 10.97 3.92 7.65
C ASN A 207 10.34 3.15 6.47
N TRP A 208 9.14 3.52 6.02
CA TRP A 208 8.53 2.88 4.85
C TRP A 208 9.39 3.08 3.59
N ILE A 209 9.85 4.31 3.33
CA ILE A 209 10.68 4.65 2.16
C ILE A 209 11.98 3.85 2.15
N VAL A 210 12.70 3.80 3.26
CA VAL A 210 13.98 3.09 3.39
C VAL A 210 13.86 1.65 2.93
N TYR A 211 12.88 0.93 3.47
CA TYR A 211 12.73 -0.50 3.20
C TYR A 211 12.05 -0.85 1.87
N HIS A 212 11.48 0.15 1.18
CA HIS A 212 10.88 -0.02 -0.15
C HIS A 212 11.76 0.50 -1.29
N SER A 213 12.88 1.15 -0.98
CA SER A 213 13.77 1.79 -1.94
C SER A 213 14.89 0.88 -2.41
N VAL A 214 15.52 1.27 -3.54
CA VAL A 214 16.70 0.59 -4.11
C VAL A 214 17.97 0.87 -3.31
N ILE A 215 18.07 2.08 -2.75
CA ILE A 215 19.25 2.48 -1.95
C ILE A 215 18.99 2.15 -0.48
N SER A 216 19.94 1.40 0.09
CA SER A 216 19.88 0.92 1.48
C SER A 216 19.89 2.04 2.53
N GLU A 217 19.62 1.65 3.78
CA GLU A 217 19.57 2.56 4.94
C GLU A 217 20.86 3.36 5.11
N ASP A 218 22.03 2.72 4.92
CA ASP A 218 23.35 3.31 5.19
C ASP A 218 23.81 4.32 4.12
N GLU A 219 23.23 4.30 2.91
CA GLU A 219 23.72 5.06 1.76
C GLU A 219 22.83 6.22 1.32
N GLY A 220 21.62 6.32 1.83
CA GLY A 220 20.63 7.31 1.39
C GLY A 220 20.33 8.38 2.42
N ALA A 221 19.72 9.47 1.96
CA ALA A 221 19.24 10.54 2.84
C ALA A 221 17.75 10.35 3.17
N ASP A 222 17.35 10.77 4.36
CA ASP A 222 15.94 10.80 4.75
C ASP A 222 15.22 11.99 4.11
N LEU A 223 13.92 11.80 3.86
CA LEU A 223 13.03 12.88 3.47
C LEU A 223 12.87 13.85 4.64
N THR A 224 12.97 15.14 4.35
CA THR A 224 12.73 16.22 5.33
C THR A 224 11.38 16.89 5.08
N LEU A 225 10.81 17.55 6.11
CA LEU A 225 9.59 18.36 5.95
C LEU A 225 9.79 19.50 4.95
N GLU A 226 10.99 20.08 4.90
CA GLU A 226 11.31 21.13 3.92
C GLU A 226 11.25 20.62 2.48
N ALA A 227 11.86 19.47 2.21
CA ALA A 227 11.83 18.86 0.88
C ALA A 227 10.41 18.44 0.48
N LEU A 228 9.65 17.86 1.43
CA LEU A 228 8.25 17.52 1.24
C LEU A 228 7.40 18.75 0.86
N ASN A 229 7.50 19.81 1.66
CA ASN A 229 6.75 21.04 1.42
C ASN A 229 7.13 21.67 0.09
N SER A 230 8.43 21.79 -0.19
CA SER A 230 8.91 22.34 -1.46
C SER A 230 8.36 21.59 -2.68
N PHE A 231 8.25 20.26 -2.58
CA PHE A 231 7.69 19.45 -3.66
C PHE A 231 6.20 19.71 -3.87
N TYR A 232 5.37 19.59 -2.83
CA TYR A 232 3.92 19.69 -2.99
C TYR A 232 3.43 21.14 -3.18
N ASP A 233 4.13 22.13 -2.63
CA ASP A 233 3.78 23.55 -2.83
C ASP A 233 4.04 24.02 -4.26
N ALA A 234 4.98 23.38 -4.97
CA ALA A 234 5.24 23.62 -6.39
C ALA A 234 4.20 22.98 -7.32
N LEU A 235 3.40 22.02 -6.85
CA LEU A 235 2.44 21.31 -7.68
C LEU A 235 1.06 21.98 -7.70
N PRO A 236 0.43 22.10 -8.89
CA PRO A 236 -0.99 22.45 -8.98
C PRO A 236 -1.85 21.27 -8.48
N TYR A 237 -3.05 21.55 -8.00
CA TYR A 237 -4.03 20.51 -7.77
C TYR A 237 -4.47 19.87 -9.08
N GLU A 238 -4.59 18.52 -9.09
CA GLU A 238 -5.18 17.82 -10.22
C GLU A 238 -6.64 18.29 -10.41
N PRO A 239 -7.04 18.68 -11.63
CA PRO A 239 -8.44 19.04 -11.87
C PRO A 239 -9.36 17.81 -11.78
N ALA A 240 -10.63 18.02 -11.43
CA ALA A 240 -11.63 16.96 -11.38
C ALA A 240 -11.80 16.25 -12.72
N LEU A 241 -11.66 16.98 -13.83
CA LEU A 241 -11.65 16.43 -15.18
C LEU A 241 -10.24 16.52 -15.77
N VAL A 242 -9.64 15.38 -15.98
CA VAL A 242 -8.33 15.24 -16.63
C VAL A 242 -8.56 14.97 -18.11
N ASN A 243 -8.12 15.89 -18.98
CA ASN A 243 -8.26 15.78 -20.43
C ASN A 243 -6.97 15.32 -21.11
N THR A 244 -5.83 15.66 -20.53
CA THR A 244 -4.49 15.34 -21.05
C THR A 244 -3.58 14.81 -19.94
N VAL A 245 -2.46 14.19 -20.32
CA VAL A 245 -1.43 13.77 -19.34
C VAL A 245 -0.88 14.98 -18.58
N ALA A 246 -0.80 16.14 -19.24
CA ALA A 246 -0.31 17.37 -18.61
C ALA A 246 -1.22 17.89 -17.47
N ASP A 247 -2.50 17.50 -17.46
CA ASP A 247 -3.43 17.84 -16.37
C ASP A 247 -3.21 16.99 -15.12
N ARG A 248 -2.44 15.89 -15.23
CA ARG A 248 -2.15 14.99 -14.10
C ARG A 248 -1.27 15.68 -13.08
N SER A 249 -1.64 15.51 -11.82
CA SER A 249 -0.84 15.96 -10.68
C SER A 249 -0.88 14.93 -9.54
N LEU A 250 0.19 14.85 -8.79
CA LEU A 250 0.24 14.07 -7.56
C LEU A 250 -0.49 14.77 -6.41
N LYS A 251 -0.71 16.07 -6.51
CA LYS A 251 -1.47 16.85 -5.52
C LYS A 251 -2.96 16.80 -5.82
N LYS A 252 -3.73 16.19 -4.94
CA LYS A 252 -5.18 16.03 -5.09
C LYS A 252 -5.93 17.06 -4.24
N LYS A 253 -7.05 17.57 -4.74
CA LYS A 253 -7.93 18.39 -3.91
C LYS A 253 -8.58 17.48 -2.87
N LEU A 254 -8.37 17.79 -1.60
CA LEU A 254 -8.94 17.06 -0.47
C LEU A 254 -10.23 17.74 0.01
N ASN A 255 -11.26 16.95 0.22
CA ASN A 255 -12.54 17.41 0.77
C ASN A 255 -13.10 16.34 1.72
N PRO A 256 -12.42 16.09 2.87
CA PRO A 256 -12.82 15.03 3.80
C PRO A 256 -14.12 15.39 4.53
N GLU A 257 -14.88 14.34 4.89
CA GLU A 257 -16.07 14.47 5.74
C GLU A 257 -15.77 14.00 7.17
N GLY A 258 -16.16 14.81 8.14
CA GLY A 258 -16.05 14.50 9.58
C GLY A 258 -14.70 14.83 10.23
N PHE A 259 -13.70 15.26 9.45
CA PHE A 259 -12.43 15.81 9.94
C PHE A 259 -11.92 16.89 8.98
N THR A 260 -10.87 17.59 9.36
CA THR A 260 -10.25 18.63 8.53
C THR A 260 -8.80 18.29 8.26
N VAL A 261 -8.30 18.76 7.12
CA VAL A 261 -6.88 18.78 6.79
C VAL A 261 -6.48 20.23 6.58
N ASN A 262 -5.56 20.72 7.41
CA ASN A 262 -5.09 22.08 7.33
C ASN A 262 -4.10 22.24 6.18
N ALA A 263 -4.18 23.38 5.45
CA ALA A 263 -3.26 23.68 4.38
C ALA A 263 -1.81 23.79 4.86
N GLY A 264 -0.86 23.49 3.98
CA GLY A 264 0.57 23.49 4.27
C GLY A 264 1.11 22.13 4.66
N THR A 265 1.98 22.04 5.66
CA THR A 265 2.70 20.81 6.02
C THR A 265 1.75 19.63 6.30
N GLU A 266 0.63 19.87 6.97
CA GLU A 266 -0.35 18.83 7.25
C GLU A 266 -0.94 18.24 5.96
N GLU A 267 -1.41 19.11 5.06
CA GLU A 267 -1.92 18.67 3.77
C GLU A 267 -0.84 17.93 2.97
N ASN A 268 0.38 18.46 2.93
CA ASN A 268 1.48 17.87 2.17
C ASN A 268 1.86 16.47 2.70
N LEU A 269 1.87 16.28 4.02
CA LEU A 269 2.05 14.96 4.64
C LEU A 269 0.91 14.00 4.25
N ILE A 270 -0.33 14.45 4.30
CA ILE A 270 -1.48 13.63 3.90
C ILE A 270 -1.42 13.28 2.41
N GLN A 271 -1.05 14.22 1.52
CA GLN A 271 -0.84 13.93 0.10
C GLN A 271 0.18 12.82 -0.10
N LEU A 272 1.32 12.89 0.60
CA LEU A 272 2.35 11.86 0.54
C LEU A 272 1.84 10.52 1.08
N ILE A 273 1.26 10.49 2.28
CA ILE A 273 0.75 9.26 2.89
C ILE A 273 -0.27 8.59 1.98
N LEU A 274 -1.22 9.34 1.40
CA LEU A 274 -2.20 8.80 0.46
C LEU A 274 -1.56 8.23 -0.81
N GLN A 275 -0.45 8.81 -1.26
CA GLN A 275 0.32 8.28 -2.39
C GLN A 275 1.06 6.99 -2.01
N LEU A 276 1.71 6.95 -0.84
CA LEU A 276 2.38 5.73 -0.37
C LEU A 276 1.36 4.61 -0.10
N ARG A 277 0.22 4.90 0.49
CA ARG A 277 -0.89 3.96 0.65
C ARG A 277 -1.43 3.45 -0.69
N ARG A 278 -1.46 4.32 -1.73
CA ARG A 278 -1.83 3.92 -3.09
C ARG A 278 -0.82 2.92 -3.67
N LEU A 279 0.48 3.14 -3.43
CA LEU A 279 1.55 2.25 -3.87
C LEU A 279 1.52 0.93 -3.09
N GLU A 280 1.40 1.00 -1.76
CA GLU A 280 1.31 -0.16 -0.90
C GLU A 280 0.07 -1.01 -1.21
N GLY A 281 -1.08 -0.41 -1.40
CA GLY A 281 -2.36 -1.09 -1.67
C GLY A 281 -2.63 -1.39 -3.15
N LEU A 282 -1.61 -1.43 -4.02
CA LEU A 282 -1.80 -1.81 -5.44
C LEU A 282 -2.44 -3.19 -5.55
N GLN A 283 -3.50 -3.29 -6.40
CA GLN A 283 -4.29 -4.50 -6.64
C GLN A 283 -5.14 -4.99 -5.45
N GLU A 284 -5.10 -4.32 -4.29
CA GLU A 284 -5.80 -4.73 -3.07
C GLU A 284 -7.14 -4.00 -2.86
N GLY A 285 -7.46 -3.02 -3.71
CA GLY A 285 -8.73 -2.27 -3.65
C GLY A 285 -8.80 -1.19 -2.56
N LEU A 286 -7.74 -1.00 -1.77
CA LEU A 286 -7.70 -0.07 -0.64
C LEU A 286 -7.82 1.39 -1.08
N ARG A 287 -7.32 1.75 -2.26
CA ARG A 287 -7.37 3.12 -2.80
C ARG A 287 -8.78 3.69 -2.85
N TRP A 288 -9.80 2.85 -3.09
CA TRP A 288 -11.18 3.30 -3.14
C TRP A 288 -11.65 3.92 -1.82
N TYR A 289 -11.25 3.34 -0.71
CA TYR A 289 -11.61 3.86 0.62
C TYR A 289 -10.92 5.19 0.91
N ASP A 290 -9.66 5.35 0.51
CA ASP A 290 -8.93 6.61 0.67
C ASP A 290 -9.55 7.73 -0.19
N LEU A 291 -9.93 7.43 -1.45
CA LEU A 291 -10.63 8.38 -2.30
C LEU A 291 -11.95 8.87 -1.65
N LYS A 292 -12.71 7.95 -1.07
CA LYS A 292 -13.96 8.30 -0.39
C LYS A 292 -13.75 9.10 0.90
N ARG A 293 -12.79 8.69 1.73
CA ARG A 293 -12.52 9.35 3.01
C ARG A 293 -12.08 10.80 2.83
N TYR A 294 -11.31 11.06 1.80
CA TYR A 294 -10.78 12.39 1.51
C TYR A 294 -11.56 13.15 0.44
N GLY A 295 -12.70 12.64 -0.02
CA GLY A 295 -13.52 13.29 -1.02
C GLY A 295 -12.76 13.62 -2.31
N ILE A 296 -11.79 12.77 -2.70
CA ILE A 296 -10.95 12.98 -3.87
C ILE A 296 -11.77 12.64 -5.14
N GLU A 297 -11.96 13.64 -5.98
CA GLU A 297 -12.57 13.46 -7.29
C GLU A 297 -11.56 12.87 -8.29
N PHE A 298 -12.03 12.05 -9.19
CA PHE A 298 -11.22 11.47 -10.27
C PHE A 298 -12.06 11.29 -11.53
N SER A 299 -11.41 11.31 -12.68
CA SER A 299 -12.05 11.07 -13.98
C SER A 299 -11.54 9.77 -14.59
N HIS A 300 -12.47 9.05 -15.24
CA HIS A 300 -12.20 7.90 -16.10
C HIS A 300 -12.52 8.25 -17.55
N ASN A 301 -11.52 8.23 -18.41
CA ASN A 301 -11.72 8.44 -19.82
C ASN A 301 -12.07 7.11 -20.51
N ARG A 302 -12.94 7.16 -21.52
CA ARG A 302 -13.22 6.00 -22.36
C ARG A 302 -12.05 5.73 -23.32
N ALA A 303 -11.88 4.47 -23.74
CA ALA A 303 -10.90 4.11 -24.76
C ALA A 303 -11.09 4.98 -26.01
N GLY A 304 -10.00 5.60 -26.47
CA GLY A 304 -10.02 6.53 -27.61
C GLY A 304 -10.13 8.01 -27.25
N ASN A 305 -10.45 8.35 -26.01
CA ASN A 305 -10.29 9.70 -25.47
C ASN A 305 -9.06 9.68 -24.58
N VAL A 306 -8.05 10.43 -25.00
CA VAL A 306 -6.80 10.60 -24.24
C VAL A 306 -7.12 11.24 -22.89
N PRO A 307 -6.36 10.98 -21.95
CA PRO A 307 -5.39 9.92 -21.62
C PRO A 307 -5.88 8.91 -20.63
#